data_8de0a5025e93beb026b3f1628e22beae
#
_entry.id   8de0a5025e93beb026b3f1628e22beae
#
_cell.length_a   1.000
_cell.length_b   1.000
_cell.length_c   1.000
_cell.angle_alpha   90.00
_cell.angle_beta   90.00
_cell.angle_gamma   90.00
#
_symmetry.space_group_name_H-M   'P 1'
#
loop_
_entity.id
_entity.type
_entity.pdbx_description
1 polymer ?
#
loop_
_entity_poly.entity_id
_entity_poly.type
_entity_poly.pdbx_seq_one_letter_code
_entity_poly.pdbx_strand_id
1 'polypeptide(L)'
;VHQPAQLVLGLLKDLETAEELKLHPLRHPQRRLLEAEGLSADYGSGPVCREVSFTVERGERVSLQGPNGAGKSSLLKLMQGQELPHTGTLWRAGGLKVSYVPQDGAFLRGDLRSFARESGIDESLFKAILRKLDFERAQFEKDMADYSGGQKKKVLIARSLCQDAHLYLWDEPLNFIDVYSRMQIESLLLECQPTMVFVEHDRAFSERIATKALCPAGQGRSLRPAPPLKTLEEVGEKVDRADDQAH
;
A
#
# COMPACT_ATOMS: atom_id res chain seq x y z
N VAL A 1 -37.33 17.21 23.32
CA VAL A 1 -37.55 16.35 22.14
C VAL A 1 -37.02 17.08 20.90
N HIS A 2 -35.68 17.22 20.74
CA HIS A 2 -35.11 17.88 19.51
C HIS A 2 -33.69 17.39 19.16
N GLN A 3 -33.28 16.20 19.61
CA GLN A 3 -31.91 15.71 19.38
C GLN A 3 -31.65 14.77 18.18
N PRO A 4 -32.61 14.06 17.56
CA PRO A 4 -32.26 13.16 16.45
C PRO A 4 -31.98 13.88 15.12
N ALA A 5 -32.58 15.04 14.86
CA ALA A 5 -32.44 15.75 13.60
C ALA A 5 -31.04 16.39 13.42
N GLN A 6 -30.40 16.85 14.50
CA GLN A 6 -29.03 17.41 14.44
C GLN A 6 -27.97 16.34 14.24
N LEU A 7 -28.18 15.13 14.77
CA LEU A 7 -27.26 13.99 14.56
C LEU A 7 -27.31 13.51 13.11
N VAL A 8 -28.53 13.42 12.54
CA VAL A 8 -28.73 13.04 11.13
C VAL A 8 -28.18 14.11 10.19
N LEU A 9 -28.36 15.40 10.52
CA LEU A 9 -27.82 16.51 9.72
C LEU A 9 -26.27 16.57 9.80
N GLY A 10 -25.67 16.19 10.94
CA GLY A 10 -24.22 16.01 11.09
C GLY A 10 -23.70 14.87 10.21
N LEU A 11 -24.33 13.71 10.27
CA LEU A 11 -24.00 12.55 9.44
C LEU A 11 -24.20 12.84 7.94
N LEU A 12 -25.25 13.58 7.56
CA LEU A 12 -25.47 13.98 6.16
C LEU A 12 -24.43 15.01 5.69
N LYS A 13 -24.02 15.96 6.54
CA LYS A 13 -22.92 16.88 6.22
C LYS A 13 -21.57 16.16 6.08
N ASP A 14 -21.31 15.15 6.88
CA ASP A 14 -20.11 14.32 6.76
C ASP A 14 -20.15 13.43 5.49
N LEU A 15 -21.35 13.10 5.00
CA LEU A 15 -21.56 12.40 3.72
C LEU A 15 -21.48 13.34 2.51
N GLU A 16 -21.92 14.61 2.64
CA GLU A 16 -21.86 15.60 1.56
C GLU A 16 -20.47 16.22 1.36
N THR A 17 -19.56 16.12 2.34
CA THR A 17 -18.16 16.53 2.22
C THR A 17 -17.21 15.38 1.83
N ALA A 18 -17.70 14.27 1.33
CA ALA A 18 -16.91 13.32 0.58
C ALA A 18 -16.56 13.93 -0.79
N GLU A 19 -15.80 15.04 -0.81
CA GLU A 19 -15.03 15.41 -2.00
C GLU A 19 -14.30 14.16 -2.43
N GLU A 20 -14.52 13.72 -3.67
CA GLU A 20 -13.77 12.62 -4.26
C GLU A 20 -12.28 12.92 -4.06
N LEU A 21 -11.64 12.16 -3.17
CA LEU A 21 -10.20 12.27 -2.94
C LEU A 21 -9.49 11.87 -4.23
N LYS A 22 -9.18 12.86 -5.07
CA LYS A 22 -8.50 12.63 -6.34
C LYS A 22 -7.02 12.41 -6.08
N LEU A 23 -6.65 11.15 -5.94
CA LEU A 23 -5.24 10.73 -5.91
C LEU A 23 -4.75 10.59 -7.36
N HIS A 24 -3.66 11.25 -7.69
CA HIS A 24 -3.08 11.25 -9.02
C HIS A 24 -1.66 10.67 -9.00
N PRO A 25 -1.51 9.34 -9.01
CA PRO A 25 -0.19 8.75 -9.19
C PRO A 25 0.47 9.26 -10.47
N LEU A 26 1.74 9.61 -10.38
CA LEU A 26 2.48 10.08 -11.55
C LEU A 26 2.58 8.96 -12.59
N ARG A 27 2.46 9.33 -13.86
CA ARG A 27 2.62 8.40 -14.97
C ARG A 27 4.00 8.55 -15.58
N HIS A 28 4.87 7.55 -15.40
CA HIS A 28 6.18 7.55 -16.02
C HIS A 28 6.10 7.42 -17.54
N PRO A 29 6.94 8.12 -18.33
CA PRO A 29 6.93 8.00 -19.81
C PRO A 29 7.21 6.57 -20.29
N GLN A 30 8.18 5.90 -19.67
CA GLN A 30 8.53 4.52 -20.00
C GLN A 30 7.49 3.55 -19.45
N ARG A 31 7.22 2.48 -20.20
CA ARG A 31 6.33 1.41 -19.78
C ARG A 31 6.97 0.55 -18.69
N ARG A 32 8.24 0.12 -18.90
CA ARG A 32 9.00 -0.65 -17.92
C ARG A 32 9.60 0.30 -16.88
N LEU A 33 9.37 0.02 -15.61
CA LEU A 33 9.87 0.82 -14.48
C LEU A 33 11.05 0.14 -13.78
N LEU A 34 10.99 -1.18 -13.63
CA LEU A 34 12.03 -2.00 -13.02
C LEU A 34 12.24 -3.28 -13.84
N GLU A 35 13.49 -3.74 -13.90
CA GLU A 35 13.87 -5.04 -14.43
C GLU A 35 15.02 -5.62 -13.63
N ALA A 36 14.88 -6.84 -13.18
CA ALA A 36 15.91 -7.58 -12.47
C ALA A 36 16.19 -8.90 -13.16
N GLU A 37 17.48 -9.27 -13.26
CA GLU A 37 17.94 -10.54 -13.82
C GLU A 37 18.93 -11.19 -12.84
N GLY A 38 18.60 -12.41 -12.38
CA GLY A 38 19.41 -13.19 -11.49
C GLY A 38 19.79 -12.48 -10.18
N LEU A 39 18.92 -11.58 -9.69
CA LEU A 39 19.19 -10.73 -8.54
C LEU A 39 19.24 -11.56 -7.26
N SER A 40 20.37 -11.51 -6.54
CA SER A 40 20.54 -12.12 -5.23
C SER A 40 21.09 -11.10 -4.25
N ALA A 41 20.43 -10.90 -3.11
CA ALA A 41 20.86 -9.98 -2.05
C ALA A 41 21.49 -10.76 -0.90
N ASP A 42 22.64 -10.29 -0.38
CA ASP A 42 23.38 -10.90 0.71
C ASP A 42 23.87 -9.82 1.69
N TYR A 43 23.64 -10.03 2.98
CA TYR A 43 24.11 -9.13 4.06
C TYR A 43 25.39 -9.68 4.75
N GLY A 44 26.08 -10.64 4.14
CA GLY A 44 27.29 -11.25 4.70
C GLY A 44 27.04 -12.47 5.60
N SER A 45 25.77 -12.79 5.88
CA SER A 45 25.35 -14.01 6.59
C SER A 45 24.72 -15.07 5.68
N GLY A 46 24.78 -14.85 4.39
CA GLY A 46 24.20 -15.65 3.33
C GLY A 46 23.07 -14.93 2.59
N PRO A 47 22.77 -15.38 1.37
CA PRO A 47 21.79 -14.72 0.52
C PRO A 47 20.38 -14.81 1.11
N VAL A 48 19.74 -13.65 1.27
CA VAL A 48 18.34 -13.54 1.74
C VAL A 48 17.32 -13.72 0.61
N CYS A 49 17.73 -13.52 -0.65
CA CYS A 49 16.99 -13.92 -1.84
C CYS A 49 18.00 -14.43 -2.89
N ARG A 50 17.58 -15.32 -3.78
CA ARG A 50 18.48 -15.95 -4.77
C ARG A 50 17.88 -15.94 -6.16
N GLU A 51 18.69 -15.48 -7.14
CA GLU A 51 18.43 -15.55 -8.58
C GLU A 51 17.01 -15.08 -8.99
N VAL A 52 16.53 -14.00 -8.37
CA VAL A 52 15.19 -13.45 -8.65
C VAL A 52 15.24 -12.65 -9.93
N SER A 53 14.37 -13.01 -10.90
CA SER A 53 14.21 -12.26 -12.13
C SER A 53 12.76 -11.79 -12.25
N PHE A 54 12.56 -10.51 -12.53
CA PHE A 54 11.23 -9.91 -12.64
C PHE A 54 11.26 -8.61 -13.46
N THR A 55 10.07 -8.21 -13.88
CA THR A 55 9.81 -6.87 -14.43
C THR A 55 8.64 -6.24 -13.70
N VAL A 56 8.67 -4.92 -13.53
CA VAL A 56 7.52 -4.12 -13.09
C VAL A 56 7.22 -3.11 -14.18
N GLU A 57 6.02 -3.19 -14.72
CA GLU A 57 5.52 -2.27 -15.72
C GLU A 57 4.54 -1.26 -15.13
N ARG A 58 4.40 -0.13 -15.79
CA ARG A 58 3.45 0.92 -15.43
C ARG A 58 2.02 0.38 -15.38
N GLY A 59 1.31 0.63 -14.27
CA GLY A 59 -0.05 0.17 -14.01
C GLY A 59 -0.12 -1.22 -13.36
N GLU A 60 1.00 -1.94 -13.22
CA GLU A 60 1.00 -3.20 -12.50
C GLU A 60 0.96 -3.00 -10.98
N ARG A 61 0.20 -3.83 -10.30
CA ARG A 61 0.18 -3.98 -8.84
C ARG A 61 0.70 -5.36 -8.49
N VAL A 62 1.98 -5.41 -8.10
CA VAL A 62 2.73 -6.65 -7.90
C VAL A 62 2.70 -7.04 -6.41
N SER A 63 2.10 -8.17 -6.09
CA SER A 63 2.16 -8.78 -4.76
C SER A 63 3.45 -9.60 -4.63
N LEU A 64 4.31 -9.22 -3.70
CA LEU A 64 5.56 -9.92 -3.39
C LEU A 64 5.29 -10.99 -2.32
N GLN A 65 5.23 -12.24 -2.72
CA GLN A 65 4.81 -13.37 -1.91
C GLN A 65 6.00 -14.25 -1.51
N GLY A 66 5.92 -14.91 -0.35
CA GLY A 66 6.92 -15.84 0.11
C GLY A 66 7.00 -15.89 1.64
N PRO A 67 7.71 -16.90 2.20
CA PRO A 67 7.85 -17.04 3.64
C PRO A 67 8.61 -15.86 4.27
N ASN A 68 8.53 -15.75 5.60
CA ASN A 68 9.35 -14.78 6.33
C ASN A 68 10.84 -15.13 6.13
N GLY A 69 11.68 -14.11 6.00
CA GLY A 69 13.08 -14.27 5.70
C GLY A 69 13.43 -14.53 4.21
N ALA A 70 12.44 -14.59 3.32
CA ALA A 70 12.68 -14.79 1.87
C ALA A 70 13.24 -13.54 1.14
N GLY A 71 13.70 -12.52 1.87
CA GLY A 71 14.31 -11.32 1.29
C GLY A 71 13.31 -10.30 0.68
N LYS A 72 12.03 -10.40 0.99
CA LYS A 72 11.00 -9.48 0.44
C LYS A 72 11.31 -8.01 0.72
N SER A 73 11.57 -7.66 1.99
CA SER A 73 11.92 -6.28 2.37
C SER A 73 13.26 -5.83 1.77
N SER A 74 14.22 -6.74 1.59
CA SER A 74 15.49 -6.45 0.91
C SER A 74 15.28 -6.12 -0.56
N LEU A 75 14.40 -6.86 -1.24
CA LEU A 75 14.01 -6.54 -2.61
C LEU A 75 13.31 -5.19 -2.72
N LEU A 76 12.39 -4.85 -1.80
CA LEU A 76 11.76 -3.52 -1.78
C LEU A 76 12.79 -2.40 -1.59
N LYS A 77 13.78 -2.58 -0.71
CA LYS A 77 14.87 -1.62 -0.51
C LYS A 77 15.74 -1.44 -1.76
N LEU A 78 16.09 -2.54 -2.45
CA LEU A 78 16.80 -2.48 -3.73
C LEU A 78 15.97 -1.77 -4.80
N MET A 79 14.67 -2.08 -4.91
CA MET A 79 13.74 -1.39 -5.81
C MET A 79 13.64 0.10 -5.51
N GLN A 80 13.70 0.50 -4.23
CA GLN A 80 13.76 1.90 -3.79
C GLN A 80 15.05 2.59 -4.24
N GLY A 81 16.13 1.84 -4.46
CA GLY A 81 17.45 2.32 -4.84
C GLY A 81 18.41 2.44 -3.68
N GLN A 82 18.16 1.73 -2.58
CA GLN A 82 19.15 1.61 -1.53
C GLN A 82 20.31 0.74 -2.01
N GLU A 83 21.52 1.17 -1.68
CA GLU A 83 22.73 0.38 -1.95
C GLU A 83 22.84 -0.76 -0.95
N LEU A 84 22.49 -1.96 -1.40
CA LEU A 84 22.65 -3.20 -0.65
C LEU A 84 23.56 -4.14 -1.43
N PRO A 85 24.41 -4.93 -0.76
CA PRO A 85 25.21 -5.95 -1.42
C PRO A 85 24.33 -6.93 -2.19
N HIS A 86 24.55 -7.05 -3.49
CA HIS A 86 23.79 -7.93 -4.35
C HIS A 86 24.62 -8.40 -5.55
N THR A 87 24.22 -9.52 -6.16
CA THR A 87 24.68 -9.99 -7.46
C THR A 87 23.51 -9.99 -8.43
N GLY A 88 23.80 -10.19 -9.72
CA GLY A 88 22.81 -10.00 -10.78
C GLY A 88 22.64 -8.52 -11.15
N THR A 89 21.59 -8.21 -11.87
CA THR A 89 21.32 -6.83 -12.33
C THR A 89 19.97 -6.34 -11.86
N LEU A 90 19.90 -5.05 -11.54
CA LEU A 90 18.65 -4.34 -11.29
C LEU A 90 18.66 -3.02 -12.06
N TRP A 91 17.90 -2.99 -13.15
CA TRP A 91 17.69 -1.77 -13.90
C TRP A 91 16.47 -1.02 -13.39
N ARG A 92 16.58 0.31 -13.34
CA ARG A 92 15.52 1.25 -12.93
C ARG A 92 15.36 2.34 -13.98
N ALA A 93 14.12 2.68 -14.29
CA ALA A 93 13.82 3.77 -15.22
C ALA A 93 14.42 5.10 -14.73
N GLY A 94 15.00 5.86 -15.64
CA GLY A 94 15.60 7.17 -15.31
C GLY A 94 14.55 8.14 -14.78
N GLY A 95 14.83 8.86 -13.68
CA GLY A 95 13.91 9.79 -13.06
C GLY A 95 12.73 9.13 -12.33
N LEU A 96 12.81 7.83 -12.03
CA LEU A 96 11.77 7.09 -11.30
C LEU A 96 11.60 7.66 -9.88
N LYS A 97 10.45 8.27 -9.60
CA LYS A 97 10.06 8.71 -8.26
C LYS A 97 9.37 7.57 -7.54
N VAL A 98 9.87 7.24 -6.35
CA VAL A 98 9.38 6.10 -5.55
C VAL A 98 8.84 6.61 -4.21
N SER A 99 7.65 6.16 -3.84
CA SER A 99 7.09 6.32 -2.50
C SER A 99 7.22 5.00 -1.74
N TYR A 100 7.67 5.06 -0.49
CA TYR A 100 7.92 3.86 0.31
C TYR A 100 7.19 3.91 1.66
N VAL A 101 6.45 2.84 1.96
CA VAL A 101 5.86 2.58 3.28
C VAL A 101 6.69 1.47 3.94
N PRO A 102 7.47 1.77 4.98
CA PRO A 102 8.26 0.77 5.70
C PRO A 102 7.37 -0.11 6.60
N GLN A 103 7.91 -1.27 6.96
CA GLN A 103 7.25 -2.18 7.91
C GLN A 103 7.09 -1.55 9.30
N ASP A 104 8.05 -0.75 9.75
CA ASP A 104 8.04 -0.09 11.05
C ASP A 104 7.88 1.42 10.92
N GLY A 105 7.07 2.01 11.80
CA GLY A 105 6.85 3.44 11.95
C GLY A 105 7.43 4.05 13.23
N ALA A 106 8.34 3.36 13.93
CA ALA A 106 8.89 3.80 15.22
C ALA A 106 9.64 5.15 15.14
N PHE A 107 10.09 5.55 13.96
CA PHE A 107 10.77 6.84 13.73
C PHE A 107 9.80 8.04 13.74
N LEU A 108 8.49 7.82 13.62
CA LEU A 108 7.50 8.90 13.59
C LEU A 108 7.43 9.62 14.94
N ARG A 109 7.61 10.93 14.92
CA ARG A 109 7.53 11.85 16.06
C ARG A 109 7.18 13.25 15.61
N GLY A 110 6.75 14.08 16.53
CA GLY A 110 6.32 15.44 16.25
C GLY A 110 4.88 15.52 15.73
N ASP A 111 4.46 16.68 15.27
CA ASP A 111 3.11 16.92 14.83
C ASP A 111 2.91 16.59 13.33
N LEU A 112 1.67 16.24 12.96
CA LEU A 112 1.30 15.86 11.59
C LEU A 112 1.52 16.98 10.55
N ARG A 113 1.39 18.25 10.97
CA ARG A 113 1.56 19.37 10.05
C ARG A 113 3.01 19.55 9.64
N SER A 114 3.93 19.52 10.61
CA SER A 114 5.36 19.56 10.36
C SER A 114 5.80 18.37 9.50
N PHE A 115 5.29 17.18 9.80
CA PHE A 115 5.56 15.97 9.03
C PHE A 115 5.08 16.07 7.58
N ALA A 116 3.88 16.61 7.33
CA ALA A 116 3.38 16.83 5.97
C ALA A 116 4.28 17.80 5.18
N ARG A 117 4.67 18.92 5.83
CA ARG A 117 5.57 19.92 5.23
C ARG A 117 6.94 19.33 4.90
N GLU A 118 7.55 18.58 5.82
CA GLU A 118 8.84 17.93 5.62
C GLU A 118 8.79 16.84 4.56
N SER A 119 7.65 16.17 4.44
CA SER A 119 7.39 15.17 3.41
C SER A 119 7.06 15.78 2.04
N GLY A 120 6.91 17.11 1.94
CA GLY A 120 6.58 17.81 0.70
C GLY A 120 5.21 17.47 0.14
N ILE A 121 4.24 17.16 1.02
CA ILE A 121 2.87 16.77 0.63
C ILE A 121 1.86 17.84 1.04
N ASP A 122 0.71 17.87 0.35
CA ASP A 122 -0.41 18.75 0.70
C ASP A 122 -1.03 18.36 2.04
N GLU A 123 -1.02 19.29 3.00
CA GLU A 123 -1.55 19.05 4.36
C GLU A 123 -3.04 18.76 4.36
N SER A 124 -3.81 19.43 3.48
CA SER A 124 -5.26 19.26 3.43
C SER A 124 -5.65 17.89 2.91
N LEU A 125 -5.02 17.45 1.81
CA LEU A 125 -5.19 16.12 1.25
C LEU A 125 -4.75 15.03 2.25
N PHE A 126 -3.61 15.24 2.90
CA PHE A 126 -3.10 14.31 3.92
C PHE A 126 -4.09 14.11 5.06
N LYS A 127 -4.63 15.21 5.61
CA LYS A 127 -5.65 15.16 6.67
C LYS A 127 -6.96 14.53 6.18
N ALA A 128 -7.35 14.79 4.93
CA ALA A 128 -8.55 14.19 4.35
C ALA A 128 -8.43 12.67 4.22
N ILE A 129 -7.28 12.17 3.75
CA ILE A 129 -7.00 10.73 3.70
C ILE A 129 -7.01 10.13 5.11
N LEU A 130 -6.35 10.76 6.09
CA LEU A 130 -6.35 10.28 7.47
C LEU A 130 -7.77 10.17 8.03
N ARG A 131 -8.67 11.16 7.78
CA ARG A 131 -10.08 11.06 8.19
C ARG A 131 -10.79 9.89 7.50
N LYS A 132 -10.56 9.68 6.19
CA LYS A 132 -11.11 8.53 5.46
C LYS A 132 -10.62 7.20 6.04
N LEU A 133 -9.42 7.17 6.61
CA LEU A 133 -8.86 6.03 7.33
C LEU A 133 -9.26 5.99 8.82
N ASP A 134 -10.36 6.63 9.19
CA ASP A 134 -10.89 6.62 10.57
C ASP A 134 -9.87 7.13 11.60
N PHE A 135 -9.22 8.25 11.28
CA PHE A 135 -8.30 8.91 12.20
C PHE A 135 -9.07 9.95 13.02
N GLU A 136 -9.23 9.69 14.29
CA GLU A 136 -10.03 10.51 15.21
C GLU A 136 -9.49 11.93 15.35
N ARG A 137 -10.40 12.91 15.54
CA ARG A 137 -10.04 14.33 15.66
C ARG A 137 -9.00 14.59 16.76
N ALA A 138 -9.12 13.92 17.92
CA ALA A 138 -8.20 14.08 19.03
C ALA A 138 -6.77 13.63 18.70
N GLN A 139 -6.57 12.79 17.70
CA GLN A 139 -5.26 12.30 17.30
C GLN A 139 -4.47 13.34 16.51
N PHE A 140 -5.15 14.26 15.80
CA PHE A 140 -4.47 15.32 15.04
C PHE A 140 -3.69 16.31 15.93
N GLU A 141 -4.00 16.36 17.21
CA GLU A 141 -3.36 17.25 18.20
C GLU A 141 -2.21 16.57 19.00
N LYS A 142 -2.02 15.26 18.81
CA LYS A 142 -1.01 14.48 19.54
C LYS A 142 0.30 14.38 18.77
N ASP A 143 1.40 14.19 19.52
CA ASP A 143 2.68 13.80 18.94
C ASP A 143 2.58 12.38 18.36
N MET A 144 3.16 12.19 17.16
CA MET A 144 3.18 10.88 16.50
C MET A 144 3.99 9.82 17.27
N ALA A 145 4.86 10.22 18.20
CA ALA A 145 5.55 9.28 19.08
C ALA A 145 4.55 8.47 19.93
N ASP A 146 3.44 9.10 20.35
CA ASP A 146 2.39 8.52 21.18
C ASP A 146 1.35 7.71 20.41
N TYR A 147 1.49 7.62 19.08
CA TYR A 147 0.56 6.86 18.25
C TYR A 147 0.74 5.35 18.42
N SER A 148 -0.38 4.63 18.40
CA SER A 148 -0.37 3.18 18.27
C SER A 148 0.26 2.74 16.94
N GLY A 149 0.64 1.46 16.84
CA GLY A 149 1.18 0.89 15.60
C GLY A 149 0.26 1.10 14.39
N GLY A 150 -1.06 0.90 14.58
CA GLY A 150 -2.06 1.13 13.55
C GLY A 150 -2.17 2.60 13.13
N GLN A 151 -2.14 3.52 14.09
CA GLN A 151 -2.14 4.96 13.80
C GLN A 151 -0.89 5.38 13.02
N LYS A 152 0.29 4.90 13.40
CA LYS A 152 1.54 5.12 12.65
C LYS A 152 1.46 4.58 11.23
N LYS A 153 0.87 3.40 11.04
CA LYS A 153 0.65 2.84 9.70
C LYS A 153 -0.30 3.70 8.86
N LYS A 154 -1.43 4.15 9.42
CA LYS A 154 -2.35 5.07 8.72
C LYS A 154 -1.63 6.35 8.27
N VAL A 155 -0.78 6.93 9.10
CA VAL A 155 0.06 8.11 8.77
C VAL A 155 0.99 7.82 7.59
N LEU A 156 1.71 6.69 7.62
CA LEU A 156 2.65 6.31 6.56
C LEU A 156 1.94 6.03 5.22
N ILE A 157 0.79 5.36 5.25
CA ILE A 157 -0.05 5.10 4.08
C ILE A 157 -0.59 6.42 3.50
N ALA A 158 -1.17 7.28 4.36
CA ALA A 158 -1.69 8.57 3.93
C ALA A 158 -0.59 9.44 3.31
N ARG A 159 0.60 9.51 3.94
CA ARG A 159 1.77 10.19 3.35
C ARG A 159 2.10 9.62 1.98
N SER A 160 2.19 8.30 1.86
CA SER A 160 2.54 7.63 0.61
C SER A 160 1.54 7.97 -0.50
N LEU A 161 0.24 7.93 -0.21
CA LEU A 161 -0.82 8.25 -1.16
C LEU A 161 -0.83 9.73 -1.59
N CYS A 162 -0.33 10.65 -0.73
CA CYS A 162 -0.17 12.06 -1.06
C CYS A 162 1.08 12.37 -1.87
N GLN A 163 2.06 11.46 -1.93
CA GLN A 163 3.32 11.71 -2.62
C GLN A 163 3.18 11.56 -4.14
N ASP A 164 3.77 12.49 -4.86
CA ASP A 164 3.94 12.42 -6.31
C ASP A 164 4.95 11.33 -6.68
N ALA A 165 4.48 10.10 -6.89
CA ALA A 165 5.32 8.95 -7.20
C ALA A 165 4.87 8.20 -8.46
N HIS A 166 5.85 7.62 -9.17
CA HIS A 166 5.62 6.71 -10.30
C HIS A 166 5.45 5.27 -9.85
N LEU A 167 6.05 4.91 -8.69
CA LEU A 167 6.06 3.58 -8.12
C LEU A 167 5.88 3.66 -6.60
N TYR A 168 4.93 2.89 -6.09
CA TYR A 168 4.65 2.76 -4.66
C TYR A 168 5.18 1.41 -4.16
N LEU A 169 6.02 1.44 -3.14
CA LEU A 169 6.59 0.25 -2.51
C LEU A 169 6.08 0.17 -1.06
N TRP A 170 5.29 -0.87 -0.74
CA TRP A 170 4.68 -1.00 0.57
C TRP A 170 5.09 -2.31 1.26
N ASP A 171 5.66 -2.18 2.44
CA ASP A 171 6.13 -3.32 3.25
C ASP A 171 5.17 -3.58 4.42
N GLU A 172 4.35 -4.61 4.30
CA GLU A 172 3.31 -5.03 5.26
C GLU A 172 2.44 -3.84 5.74
N PRO A 173 1.77 -3.14 4.80
CA PRO A 173 1.05 -1.91 5.12
C PRO A 173 -0.15 -2.13 6.05
N LEU A 174 -0.77 -3.32 6.04
CA LEU A 174 -2.02 -3.58 6.78
C LEU A 174 -1.81 -4.11 8.18
N ASN A 175 -0.56 -4.30 8.62
CA ASN A 175 -0.29 -4.70 9.99
C ASN A 175 -0.86 -3.67 10.98
N PHE A 176 -1.67 -4.14 11.95
CA PHE A 176 -2.37 -3.34 12.97
C PHE A 176 -3.45 -2.40 12.42
N ILE A 177 -3.82 -2.50 11.16
CA ILE A 177 -4.91 -1.72 10.55
C ILE A 177 -6.25 -2.43 10.81
N ASP A 178 -7.23 -1.67 11.28
CA ASP A 178 -8.60 -2.13 11.49
C ASP A 178 -9.30 -2.42 10.15
N VAL A 179 -10.39 -3.22 10.22
CA VAL A 179 -11.12 -3.69 9.02
C VAL A 179 -11.69 -2.54 8.20
N TYR A 180 -12.24 -1.51 8.88
CA TYR A 180 -12.83 -0.36 8.17
C TYR A 180 -11.77 0.43 7.39
N SER A 181 -10.67 0.80 8.05
CA SER A 181 -9.56 1.52 7.40
C SER A 181 -8.96 0.72 6.25
N ARG A 182 -8.89 -0.62 6.41
CA ARG A 182 -8.44 -1.51 5.34
C ARG A 182 -9.36 -1.43 4.11
N MET A 183 -10.68 -1.49 4.29
CA MET A 183 -11.63 -1.35 3.18
C MET A 183 -11.47 0.00 2.47
N GLN A 184 -11.20 1.09 3.21
CA GLN A 184 -10.95 2.40 2.63
C GLN A 184 -9.64 2.43 1.83
N ILE A 185 -8.58 1.80 2.32
CA ILE A 185 -7.30 1.65 1.59
C ILE A 185 -7.52 0.88 0.28
N GLU A 186 -8.25 -0.23 0.32
CA GLU A 186 -8.59 -1.02 -0.87
C GLU A 186 -9.34 -0.17 -1.91
N SER A 187 -10.37 0.58 -1.47
CA SER A 187 -11.14 1.47 -2.34
C SER A 187 -10.25 2.51 -3.01
N LEU A 188 -9.41 3.20 -2.25
CA LEU A 188 -8.47 4.20 -2.77
C LEU A 188 -7.50 3.60 -3.81
N LEU A 189 -6.97 2.41 -3.55
CA LEU A 189 -6.06 1.73 -4.48
C LEU A 189 -6.75 1.27 -5.77
N LEU A 190 -8.01 0.85 -5.68
CA LEU A 190 -8.80 0.46 -6.86
C LEU A 190 -9.23 1.67 -7.70
N GLU A 191 -9.50 2.80 -7.06
CA GLU A 191 -9.86 4.06 -7.72
C GLU A 191 -8.65 4.67 -8.45
N CYS A 192 -7.50 4.83 -7.77
CA CYS A 192 -6.33 5.51 -8.34
C CYS A 192 -5.40 4.60 -9.15
N GLN A 193 -5.52 3.27 -9.01
CA GLN A 193 -4.75 2.25 -9.73
C GLN A 193 -3.24 2.57 -9.86
N PRO A 194 -2.52 2.77 -8.75
CA PRO A 194 -1.12 3.13 -8.80
C PRO A 194 -0.27 1.97 -9.32
N THR A 195 0.87 2.26 -9.94
CA THR A 195 1.90 1.22 -10.11
C THR A 195 2.52 0.94 -8.75
N MET A 196 2.45 -0.30 -8.27
CA MET A 196 2.96 -0.61 -6.94
C MET A 196 3.55 -2.02 -6.83
N VAL A 197 4.47 -2.19 -5.87
CA VAL A 197 4.92 -3.50 -5.37
C VAL A 197 4.67 -3.51 -3.87
N PHE A 198 4.02 -4.55 -3.39
CA PHE A 198 3.69 -4.64 -1.97
C PHE A 198 3.90 -6.05 -1.42
N VAL A 199 4.29 -6.09 -0.16
CA VAL A 199 4.34 -7.30 0.67
C VAL A 199 3.11 -7.28 1.57
N GLU A 200 2.30 -8.33 1.51
CA GLU A 200 1.16 -8.46 2.41
C GLU A 200 0.84 -9.94 2.64
N HIS A 201 0.47 -10.29 3.88
CA HIS A 201 0.12 -11.65 4.26
C HIS A 201 -1.37 -11.93 4.08
N ASP A 202 -2.17 -10.90 3.99
CA ASP A 202 -3.60 -11.01 3.75
C ASP A 202 -3.89 -11.41 2.29
N ARG A 203 -4.44 -12.62 2.15
CA ARG A 203 -4.74 -13.20 0.83
C ARG A 203 -5.88 -12.45 0.14
N ALA A 204 -6.92 -12.06 0.88
CA ALA A 204 -8.08 -11.39 0.31
C ALA A 204 -7.68 -10.01 -0.26
N PHE A 205 -6.87 -9.24 0.47
CA PHE A 205 -6.31 -8.00 -0.02
C PHE A 205 -5.44 -8.22 -1.26
N SER A 206 -4.53 -9.21 -1.20
CA SER A 206 -3.64 -9.50 -2.33
C SER A 206 -4.40 -9.93 -3.58
N GLU A 207 -5.42 -10.78 -3.44
CA GLU A 207 -6.27 -11.23 -4.54
C GLU A 207 -7.10 -10.09 -5.15
N ARG A 208 -7.50 -9.11 -4.33
CA ARG A 208 -8.31 -7.97 -4.77
C ARG A 208 -7.49 -6.87 -5.45
N ILE A 209 -6.27 -6.62 -4.96
CA ILE A 209 -5.45 -5.48 -5.41
C ILE A 209 -4.44 -5.88 -6.47
N ALA A 210 -3.81 -7.07 -6.36
CA ALA A 210 -2.71 -7.44 -7.24
C ALA A 210 -3.19 -7.75 -8.67
N THR A 211 -2.42 -7.27 -9.65
CA THR A 211 -2.51 -7.69 -11.05
C THR A 211 -1.50 -8.78 -11.38
N LYS A 212 -0.49 -8.99 -10.49
CA LYS A 212 0.64 -9.89 -10.71
C LYS A 212 1.21 -10.33 -9.37
N ALA A 213 1.74 -11.55 -9.31
CA ALA A 213 2.43 -12.06 -8.13
C ALA A 213 3.89 -12.40 -8.44
N LEU A 214 4.79 -12.07 -7.52
CA LEU A 214 6.22 -12.38 -7.58
C LEU A 214 6.63 -13.16 -6.32
N CYS A 215 7.31 -14.30 -6.50
CA CYS A 215 7.82 -15.12 -5.41
C CYS A 215 9.36 -15.14 -5.43
N PRO A 216 10.04 -14.48 -4.47
CA PRO A 216 11.49 -14.43 -4.43
C PRO A 216 12.18 -15.69 -3.91
N ALA A 217 11.43 -16.64 -3.36
CA ALA A 217 11.98 -17.89 -2.84
C ALA A 217 12.20 -18.91 -3.97
N GLY A 218 13.43 -18.99 -4.43
CA GLY A 218 14.08 -20.04 -5.19
C GLY A 218 13.23 -21.04 -5.96
N GLN A 219 13.06 -20.80 -7.19
CA GLN A 219 13.00 -21.58 -8.42
C GLN A 219 12.46 -20.65 -9.46
N GLY A 220 13.22 -20.33 -10.50
CA GLY A 220 12.87 -19.41 -11.59
C GLY A 220 11.45 -19.58 -12.13
N ARG A 221 10.47 -19.27 -11.31
CA ARG A 221 9.06 -19.25 -11.67
C ARG A 221 8.64 -17.84 -11.94
N SER A 222 8.60 -17.59 -13.23
CA SER A 222 7.73 -16.67 -13.92
C SER A 222 6.59 -16.15 -13.04
N LEU A 223 6.47 -14.84 -13.02
CA LEU A 223 5.29 -14.09 -12.64
C LEU A 223 4.02 -14.85 -13.05
N ARG A 224 3.25 -15.32 -12.08
CA ARG A 224 1.90 -15.83 -12.37
C ARG A 224 0.98 -14.61 -12.51
N PRO A 225 0.14 -14.55 -13.54
CA PRO A 225 -0.93 -13.57 -13.55
C PRO A 225 -1.78 -13.74 -12.30
N ALA A 226 -2.15 -12.63 -11.68
CA ALA A 226 -3.13 -12.68 -10.60
C ALA A 226 -4.44 -13.25 -11.16
N PRO A 227 -5.21 -13.98 -10.36
CA PRO A 227 -6.53 -14.41 -10.78
C PRO A 227 -7.37 -13.18 -11.17
N PRO A 228 -8.24 -13.28 -12.17
CA PRO A 228 -9.07 -12.17 -12.59
C PRO A 228 -9.86 -11.63 -11.40
N LEU A 229 -9.93 -10.30 -11.31
CA LEU A 229 -10.73 -9.62 -10.30
C LEU A 229 -12.16 -10.16 -10.36
N LYS A 230 -12.63 -10.75 -9.28
CA LYS A 230 -14.05 -11.08 -9.15
C LYS A 230 -14.84 -9.79 -9.11
N THR A 231 -15.79 -9.65 -10.00
CA THR A 231 -16.70 -8.51 -10.00
C THR A 231 -17.55 -8.52 -8.71
N LEU A 232 -17.98 -7.35 -8.27
CA LEU A 232 -18.85 -7.23 -7.08
C LEU A 232 -20.11 -8.11 -7.16
N GLU A 233 -20.57 -8.44 -8.37
CA GLU A 233 -21.68 -9.34 -8.64
C GLU A 233 -21.39 -10.80 -8.23
N GLU A 234 -20.14 -11.30 -8.46
CA GLU A 234 -19.76 -12.66 -8.08
C GLU A 234 -19.57 -12.86 -6.56
N VAL A 235 -19.38 -11.76 -5.81
CA VAL A 235 -19.28 -11.80 -4.35
C VAL A 235 -20.67 -11.79 -3.71
N GLY A 236 -21.65 -11.09 -4.32
CA GLY A 236 -23.05 -11.04 -3.87
C GLY A 236 -23.74 -12.41 -3.96
N GLU A 237 -23.56 -13.15 -5.06
CA GLU A 237 -24.20 -14.46 -5.25
C GLU A 237 -23.77 -15.55 -4.24
N LYS A 238 -22.59 -15.40 -3.61
CA LYS A 238 -22.17 -16.38 -2.58
C LYS A 238 -22.77 -16.13 -1.21
N VAL A 239 -23.18 -14.91 -0.90
CA VAL A 239 -23.84 -14.58 0.36
C VAL A 239 -25.29 -15.09 0.33
N ASP A 240 -26.00 -14.91 -0.78
CA ASP A 240 -27.40 -15.36 -0.93
C ASP A 240 -27.55 -16.89 -0.95
N ARG A 241 -26.52 -17.64 -1.41
CA ARG A 241 -26.55 -19.11 -1.39
C ARG A 241 -26.20 -19.75 -0.05
N ALA A 242 -25.61 -18.99 0.88
CA ALA A 242 -25.30 -19.50 2.22
C ALA A 242 -26.52 -19.42 3.15
N ASP A 243 -27.43 -18.48 2.92
CA ASP A 243 -28.64 -18.31 3.71
C ASP A 243 -29.77 -19.28 3.30
N ASP A 244 -29.73 -19.80 2.07
CA ASP A 244 -30.77 -20.72 1.55
C ASP A 244 -30.53 -22.21 1.95
N GLN A 245 -29.41 -22.54 2.58
CA GLN A 245 -29.10 -23.89 3.09
C GLN A 245 -29.28 -24.04 4.61
N ALA A 246 -29.78 -23.01 5.30
CA ALA A 246 -30.02 -23.03 6.75
C ALA A 246 -31.51 -23.09 7.16
N HIS A 247 -32.40 -23.50 6.26
CA HIS A 247 -33.83 -23.76 6.55
C HIS A 247 -34.23 -25.18 6.21
#